data_1332d63b04a79f9a2774b6f348c87935
#
_entry.id   1332d63b04a79f9a2774b6f348c87935
#
_cell.length_a   1.000
_cell.length_b   1.000
_cell.length_c   1.000
_cell.angle_alpha   90.00
_cell.angle_beta   90.00
_cell.angle_gamma   90.00
#
_symmetry.space_group_name_H-M   'P 1'
#
loop_
_entity.id
_entity.type
_entity.pdbx_description
1 polymer ?
#
loop_
_entity_poly.entity_id
_entity_poly.type
_entity_poly.pdbx_seq_one_letter_code
_entity_poly.pdbx_strand_id
1 'polypeptide(L)'
;MNKRVLALTKYKNTGKINTFIHGKELFFSSEVFQMIEDDGIAWDDLKLIDYFEKSVYESDLRDFHALKDDLDNYKVILLKPLSYLKNKYSRMKLFIKNKILSDDTSIRLDKTKKESPKQKRLRIEGNRPNLSNIKIVLEKSRVESRPINMVNLMKTREVAIYPPGYKGKQLSGRKAMGIYSRIAYKLNTKLGNEFIFFSDVVNTIADNTGTATDWESFAIVKYKSFNSMRAYNTEPMFVKSFVHKDAGIDHTYVYASFDKNN
;
A
#
# COMPACT_ATOMS: atom_id res chain seq x y z
N MET A 1 -23.82 4.76 9.84
CA MET A 1 -23.20 4.35 8.57
C MET A 1 -21.70 4.52 8.71
N ASN A 2 -20.95 3.42 8.70
CA ASN A 2 -19.50 3.48 8.92
C ASN A 2 -18.78 4.10 7.73
N LYS A 3 -17.89 5.06 7.98
CA LYS A 3 -17.01 5.67 7.00
C LYS A 3 -15.57 5.37 7.37
N ARG A 4 -14.69 5.19 6.38
CA ARG A 4 -13.26 5.09 6.58
C ARG A 4 -12.56 6.07 5.68
N VAL A 5 -11.62 6.82 6.23
CA VAL A 5 -10.89 7.87 5.53
C VAL A 5 -9.40 7.59 5.60
N LEU A 6 -8.72 7.68 4.47
CA LEU A 6 -7.27 7.83 4.37
C LEU A 6 -6.97 9.31 4.15
N ALA A 7 -6.13 9.89 4.98
CA ALA A 7 -5.67 11.26 4.83
C ALA A 7 -4.13 11.29 4.78
N LEU A 8 -3.58 11.95 3.76
CA LEU A 8 -2.19 12.37 3.68
C LEU A 8 -2.17 13.90 3.75
N THR A 9 -1.31 14.44 4.59
CA THR A 9 -1.20 15.89 4.79
C THR A 9 0.25 16.34 4.82
N LYS A 10 0.51 17.53 4.23
CA LYS A 10 1.76 18.27 4.35
C LYS A 10 1.44 19.66 4.87
N TYR A 11 2.14 20.08 5.91
CA TYR A 11 1.89 21.38 6.56
C TYR A 11 2.71 22.49 5.93
N LYS A 12 2.16 23.69 5.81
CA LYS A 12 2.87 24.89 5.30
C LYS A 12 3.99 25.35 6.22
N ASN A 13 3.79 25.19 7.52
CA ASN A 13 4.73 25.62 8.56
C ASN A 13 4.94 24.50 9.58
N THR A 14 5.94 24.62 10.43
CA THR A 14 6.24 23.65 11.50
C THR A 14 5.13 23.46 12.55
N GLY A 15 4.07 24.25 12.47
CA GLY A 15 2.87 24.10 13.31
C GLY A 15 2.00 22.94 12.84
N LYS A 16 1.99 21.85 13.62
CA LYS A 16 1.21 20.65 13.32
C LYS A 16 -0.28 20.91 13.50
N ILE A 17 -1.05 20.90 12.41
CA ILE A 17 -2.50 21.02 12.44
C ILE A 17 -3.10 19.63 12.58
N ASN A 18 -3.82 19.36 13.66
CA ASN A 18 -4.50 18.09 13.83
C ASN A 18 -5.80 18.06 13.02
N THR A 19 -5.79 17.41 11.88
CA THR A 19 -6.99 17.10 11.08
C THR A 19 -7.48 15.69 11.40
N PHE A 20 -8.78 15.44 11.25
CA PHE A 20 -9.39 14.12 11.43
C PHE A 20 -9.09 13.49 12.80
N ILE A 21 -9.46 14.18 13.87
CA ILE A 21 -9.10 13.84 15.25
C ILE A 21 -10.21 13.13 16.04
N HIS A 22 -11.47 13.25 15.63
CA HIS A 22 -12.63 12.74 16.39
C HIS A 22 -12.98 11.29 16.02
N GLY A 23 -12.49 10.80 14.90
CA GLY A 23 -12.65 9.40 14.50
C GLY A 23 -11.71 8.45 15.25
N LYS A 24 -11.97 7.15 15.14
CA LYS A 24 -11.06 6.13 15.66
C LYS A 24 -9.86 5.96 14.72
N GLU A 25 -8.70 6.41 15.16
CA GLU A 25 -7.43 6.18 14.43
C GLU A 25 -7.10 4.69 14.40
N LEU A 26 -6.95 4.13 13.19
CA LEU A 26 -6.56 2.75 12.96
C LEU A 26 -5.09 2.61 12.60
N PHE A 27 -4.53 3.65 12.00
CA PHE A 27 -3.14 3.70 11.58
C PHE A 27 -2.69 5.15 11.47
N PHE A 28 -1.50 5.43 11.95
CA PHE A 28 -0.86 6.74 11.85
C PHE A 28 0.63 6.59 11.58
N SER A 29 1.18 7.43 10.72
CA SER A 29 2.62 7.59 10.52
C SER A 29 2.96 9.06 10.26
N SER A 30 4.02 9.53 10.87
CA SER A 30 4.63 10.85 10.65
C SER A 30 5.91 10.77 9.80
N GLU A 31 6.26 9.60 9.30
CA GLU A 31 7.40 9.37 8.42
C GLU A 31 6.91 8.66 7.16
N VAL A 32 6.64 9.42 6.10
CA VAL A 32 6.02 8.93 4.88
C VAL A 32 6.94 9.19 3.68
N PHE A 33 7.31 8.14 2.99
CA PHE A 33 8.19 8.18 1.82
C PHE A 33 7.49 7.61 0.60
N GLN A 34 7.40 8.37 -0.48
CA GLN A 34 6.82 7.86 -1.71
C GLN A 34 7.81 6.94 -2.44
N MET A 35 7.39 5.71 -2.71
CA MET A 35 8.24 4.64 -3.24
C MET A 35 8.05 4.40 -4.72
N ILE A 36 6.86 4.66 -5.25
CA ILE A 36 6.49 4.47 -6.66
C ILE A 36 5.71 5.68 -7.12
N GLU A 37 6.06 6.19 -8.28
CA GLU A 37 5.69 7.51 -8.82
C GLU A 37 6.00 8.59 -7.80
N ASP A 38 6.58 9.66 -8.26
CA ASP A 38 6.97 10.76 -7.39
C ASP A 38 6.09 11.97 -7.72
N ASP A 39 5.23 12.36 -6.78
CA ASP A 39 4.47 13.59 -6.89
C ASP A 39 5.28 14.82 -6.41
N GLY A 40 6.55 14.61 -6.03
CA GLY A 40 7.43 15.66 -5.52
C GLY A 40 7.08 16.12 -4.11
N ILE A 41 6.15 15.45 -3.43
CA ILE A 41 5.64 15.86 -2.14
C ILE A 41 6.27 15.03 -1.01
N ALA A 42 6.92 15.71 -0.07
CA ALA A 42 7.32 15.10 1.20
C ALA A 42 6.15 15.22 2.18
N TRP A 43 5.42 14.12 2.35
CA TRP A 43 4.27 14.05 3.24
C TRP A 43 4.70 14.02 4.71
N ASP A 44 4.02 14.81 5.55
CA ASP A 44 4.29 14.86 6.98
C ASP A 44 3.50 13.82 7.76
N ASP A 45 2.23 13.63 7.42
CA ASP A 45 1.35 12.67 8.10
C ASP A 45 0.56 11.79 7.12
N LEU A 46 0.35 10.54 7.52
CA LEU A 46 -0.59 9.61 6.93
C LEU A 46 -1.47 9.03 8.04
N LYS A 47 -2.79 9.21 7.91
CA LYS A 47 -3.79 8.70 8.87
C LYS A 47 -4.81 7.80 8.18
N LEU A 48 -5.19 6.72 8.85
CA LEU A 48 -6.34 5.90 8.48
C LEU A 48 -7.33 5.90 9.66
N ILE A 49 -8.55 6.38 9.42
CA ILE A 49 -9.52 6.68 10.47
C ILE A 49 -10.86 6.03 10.16
N ASP A 50 -11.46 5.37 11.16
CA ASP A 50 -12.83 4.86 11.10
C ASP A 50 -13.78 5.79 11.82
N TYR A 51 -14.92 6.05 11.18
CA TYR A 51 -16.04 6.79 11.73
C TYR A 51 -17.26 5.86 11.85
N PHE A 52 -17.76 5.70 13.07
CA PHE A 52 -18.94 4.89 13.36
C PHE A 52 -20.22 5.73 13.31
N GLU A 53 -20.09 7.04 13.56
CA GLU A 53 -21.18 8.01 13.55
C GLU A 53 -21.01 8.98 12.38
N LYS A 54 -22.13 9.25 11.69
CA LYS A 54 -22.15 10.16 10.55
C LYS A 54 -21.83 11.60 10.98
N SER A 55 -22.37 12.03 12.12
CA SER A 55 -22.16 13.38 12.69
C SER A 55 -20.68 13.66 12.97
N VAL A 56 -19.96 12.68 13.53
CA VAL A 56 -18.52 12.80 13.83
C VAL A 56 -17.72 12.93 12.54
N TYR A 57 -18.03 12.10 11.52
CA TYR A 57 -17.41 12.21 10.21
C TYR A 57 -17.64 13.57 9.54
N GLU A 58 -18.89 14.06 9.58
CA GLU A 58 -19.25 15.37 9.00
C GLU A 58 -18.61 16.54 9.76
N SER A 59 -18.41 16.40 11.07
CA SER A 59 -17.66 17.38 11.86
C SER A 59 -16.21 17.44 11.42
N ASP A 60 -15.50 16.31 11.44
CA ASP A 60 -14.09 16.25 11.03
C ASP A 60 -13.90 16.75 9.58
N LEU A 61 -14.85 16.46 8.70
CA LEU A 61 -14.79 16.94 7.31
C LEU A 61 -14.97 18.46 7.21
N ARG A 62 -15.88 19.07 8.01
CA ARG A 62 -16.03 20.54 8.10
C ARG A 62 -14.76 21.18 8.65
N ASP A 63 -14.20 20.62 9.72
CA ASP A 63 -12.95 21.12 10.33
C ASP A 63 -11.79 21.04 9.35
N PHE A 64 -11.68 19.94 8.60
CA PHE A 64 -10.71 19.82 7.52
C PHE A 64 -10.90 20.91 6.45
N HIS A 65 -12.14 21.14 5.99
CA HIS A 65 -12.41 22.18 4.98
C HIS A 65 -12.10 23.58 5.49
N ALA A 66 -12.23 23.85 6.78
CA ALA A 66 -11.84 25.12 7.39
C ALA A 66 -10.32 25.31 7.47
N LEU A 67 -9.58 24.22 7.65
CA LEU A 67 -8.12 24.22 7.90
C LEU A 67 -7.29 23.87 6.65
N LYS A 68 -7.90 23.41 5.55
CA LYS A 68 -7.17 22.95 4.36
C LYS A 68 -6.28 24.01 3.72
N ASP A 69 -6.63 25.29 3.87
CA ASP A 69 -5.85 26.39 3.31
C ASP A 69 -4.53 26.63 4.10
N ASP A 70 -4.42 26.07 5.31
CA ASP A 70 -3.18 26.04 6.11
C ASP A 70 -2.28 24.84 5.77
N LEU A 71 -2.75 23.94 4.91
CA LEU A 71 -1.97 22.82 4.38
C LEU A 71 -1.29 23.22 3.08
N ASP A 72 -0.05 22.75 2.91
CA ASP A 72 0.67 22.89 1.65
C ASP A 72 0.09 21.90 0.61
N ASN A 73 0.00 20.65 0.99
CA ASN A 73 -0.63 19.60 0.20
C ASN A 73 -1.53 18.71 1.06
N TYR A 74 -2.56 18.17 0.45
CA TYR A 74 -3.44 17.19 1.07
C TYR A 74 -4.03 16.22 0.04
N LYS A 75 -4.29 15.01 0.51
CA LYS A 75 -5.03 13.97 -0.22
C LYS A 75 -5.93 13.22 0.74
N VAL A 76 -7.24 13.30 0.54
CA VAL A 76 -8.25 12.71 1.40
C VAL A 76 -9.12 11.76 0.59
N ILE A 77 -9.11 10.48 0.94
CA ILE A 77 -9.75 9.42 0.18
C ILE A 77 -10.74 8.68 1.06
N LEU A 78 -11.96 8.53 0.57
CA LEU A 78 -12.99 7.72 1.19
C LEU A 78 -12.84 6.26 0.78
N LEU A 79 -12.67 5.39 1.76
CA LEU A 79 -12.55 3.96 1.60
C LEU A 79 -13.86 3.24 1.97
N LYS A 80 -14.11 2.11 1.33
CA LYS A 80 -15.21 1.23 1.70
C LYS A 80 -14.87 0.55 3.03
N PRO A 81 -15.63 0.75 4.11
CA PRO A 81 -15.37 0.07 5.37
C PRO A 81 -15.63 -1.43 5.17
N LEU A 82 -14.60 -2.24 5.37
CA LEU A 82 -14.80 -3.69 5.48
C LEU A 82 -15.41 -3.98 6.85
N SER A 83 -16.46 -4.80 6.91
CA SER A 83 -16.97 -5.23 8.22
C SER A 83 -15.84 -5.92 8.98
N TYR A 84 -15.65 -5.57 10.25
CA TYR A 84 -14.64 -6.16 11.13
C TYR A 84 -14.67 -7.69 11.09
N LEU A 85 -15.87 -8.28 11.03
CA LEU A 85 -16.09 -9.72 10.94
C LEU A 85 -15.58 -10.32 9.62
N LYS A 86 -15.80 -9.64 8.47
CA LYS A 86 -15.25 -10.10 7.18
C LYS A 86 -13.72 -10.06 7.16
N ASN A 87 -13.13 -9.01 7.71
CA ASN A 87 -11.68 -8.87 7.79
C ASN A 87 -11.08 -9.94 8.73
N LYS A 88 -11.67 -10.13 9.94
CA LYS A 88 -11.25 -11.16 10.89
C LYS A 88 -11.44 -12.57 10.33
N TYR A 89 -12.57 -12.85 9.68
CA TYR A 89 -12.83 -14.15 9.03
C TYR A 89 -11.89 -14.42 7.88
N SER A 90 -11.63 -13.46 7.02
CA SER A 90 -10.66 -13.58 5.94
C SER A 90 -9.25 -13.85 6.48
N ARG A 91 -8.81 -13.14 7.51
CA ARG A 91 -7.51 -13.35 8.19
C ARG A 91 -7.44 -14.73 8.84
N MET A 92 -8.49 -15.15 9.54
CA MET A 92 -8.58 -16.46 10.18
C MET A 92 -8.60 -17.60 9.15
N LYS A 93 -9.41 -17.50 8.10
CA LYS A 93 -9.48 -18.48 7.00
C LYS A 93 -8.11 -18.65 6.32
N LEU A 94 -7.40 -17.57 6.14
CA LEU A 94 -6.06 -17.59 5.57
C LEU A 94 -5.01 -18.16 6.52
N PHE A 95 -5.08 -17.81 7.80
CA PHE A 95 -4.23 -18.40 8.83
C PHE A 95 -4.39 -19.91 8.90
N ILE A 96 -5.62 -20.41 8.91
CA ILE A 96 -5.93 -21.85 8.90
C ILE A 96 -5.43 -22.50 7.60
N LYS A 97 -5.73 -21.89 6.44
CA LYS A 97 -5.28 -22.40 5.13
C LYS A 97 -3.75 -22.43 5.02
N ASN A 98 -3.06 -21.43 5.54
CA ASN A 98 -1.61 -21.40 5.54
C ASN A 98 -1.01 -22.43 6.52
N LYS A 99 -1.64 -22.64 7.68
CA LYS A 99 -1.22 -23.68 8.63
C LYS A 99 -1.37 -25.10 8.05
N ILE A 100 -2.46 -25.34 7.30
CA ILE A 100 -2.69 -26.63 6.63
C ILE A 100 -1.76 -26.81 5.42
N LEU A 101 -1.37 -25.72 4.73
CA LEU A 101 -0.48 -25.76 3.55
C LEU A 101 1.00 -25.60 3.92
N SER A 102 1.34 -25.38 5.19
CA SER A 102 2.71 -25.09 5.63
C SER A 102 3.60 -26.33 5.73
N ASP A 103 3.05 -27.53 5.58
CA ASP A 103 3.84 -28.77 5.77
C ASP A 103 4.73 -29.18 4.59
N ASP A 104 4.69 -28.47 3.45
CA ASP A 104 5.44 -28.96 2.29
C ASP A 104 6.28 -27.92 1.52
N THR A 105 6.70 -26.85 2.13
CA THR A 105 7.73 -26.02 1.47
C THR A 105 8.58 -25.28 2.50
N SER A 106 9.64 -25.92 3.00
CA SER A 106 10.79 -25.19 3.55
C SER A 106 11.37 -24.32 2.43
N ILE A 107 10.99 -23.02 2.38
CA ILE A 107 11.80 -22.06 1.65
C ILE A 107 13.11 -21.96 2.42
N ARG A 108 14.10 -22.78 2.05
CA ARG A 108 15.48 -22.52 2.43
C ARG A 108 15.84 -21.18 1.80
N LEU A 109 16.04 -20.16 2.62
CA LEU A 109 16.68 -18.93 2.19
C LEU A 109 18.10 -19.34 1.75
N ASP A 110 18.24 -19.55 0.45
CA ASP A 110 19.55 -19.80 -0.13
C ASP A 110 20.33 -18.48 -0.06
N LYS A 111 21.13 -18.36 0.99
CA LYS A 111 21.97 -17.20 1.26
C LYS A 111 23.03 -16.95 0.18
N THR A 112 23.21 -17.89 -0.76
CA THR A 112 24.30 -17.88 -1.75
C THR A 112 23.86 -17.46 -3.15
N LYS A 113 22.56 -17.31 -3.44
CA LYS A 113 22.14 -16.85 -4.76
C LYS A 113 22.51 -15.38 -4.98
N LYS A 114 23.57 -15.22 -5.77
CA LYS A 114 23.88 -13.95 -6.46
C LYS A 114 22.58 -13.40 -7.06
N GLU A 115 22.41 -12.09 -6.97
CA GLU A 115 21.27 -11.35 -7.55
C GLU A 115 20.95 -11.92 -8.93
N SER A 116 19.73 -12.43 -9.10
CA SER A 116 19.27 -12.83 -10.43
C SER A 116 19.39 -11.62 -11.34
N PRO A 117 19.77 -11.80 -12.63
CA PRO A 117 19.87 -10.67 -13.54
C PRO A 117 18.56 -9.88 -13.44
N LYS A 118 18.65 -8.60 -13.14
CA LYS A 118 17.50 -7.67 -13.09
C LYS A 118 16.75 -7.86 -14.41
N GLN A 119 15.66 -8.63 -14.39
CA GLN A 119 14.74 -8.59 -15.51
C GLN A 119 14.43 -7.11 -15.72
N LYS A 120 14.78 -6.57 -16.88
CA LYS A 120 14.44 -5.19 -17.26
C LYS A 120 12.92 -5.14 -17.14
N ARG A 121 12.43 -4.66 -15.99
CA ARG A 121 11.01 -4.39 -15.86
C ARG A 121 10.66 -3.43 -16.97
N LEU A 122 9.66 -3.77 -17.74
CA LEU A 122 9.01 -2.79 -18.60
C LEU A 122 8.63 -1.64 -17.67
N ARG A 123 9.32 -0.50 -17.82
CA ARG A 123 8.99 0.72 -17.09
C ARG A 123 7.69 1.24 -17.68
N ILE A 124 6.59 0.74 -17.15
CA ILE A 124 5.26 1.21 -17.51
C ILE A 124 5.13 2.57 -16.83
N GLU A 125 4.72 3.56 -17.59
CA GLU A 125 4.32 4.86 -17.08
C GLU A 125 3.25 4.68 -15.99
N GLY A 126 3.33 5.41 -14.88
CA GLY A 126 2.45 5.21 -13.74
C GLY A 126 2.92 4.15 -12.71
N ASN A 127 4.14 3.59 -12.88
CA ASN A 127 4.71 2.59 -11.96
C ASN A 127 6.23 2.69 -11.84
N ARG A 128 6.76 3.91 -11.86
CA ARG A 128 8.21 4.17 -11.79
C ARG A 128 8.69 4.17 -10.34
N PRO A 129 9.72 3.37 -9.97
CA PRO A 129 10.25 3.36 -8.62
C PRO A 129 11.04 4.64 -8.32
N ASN A 130 10.76 5.27 -7.19
CA ASN A 130 11.59 6.34 -6.63
C ASN A 130 12.81 5.73 -5.92
N LEU A 131 13.91 5.62 -6.65
CA LEU A 131 15.12 4.94 -6.16
C LEU A 131 15.77 5.63 -4.95
N SER A 132 15.65 6.95 -4.84
CA SER A 132 16.18 7.71 -3.71
C SER A 132 15.45 7.38 -2.42
N ASN A 133 14.12 7.46 -2.43
CA ASN A 133 13.30 7.13 -1.28
C ASN A 133 13.41 5.64 -0.91
N ILE A 134 13.46 4.74 -1.90
CA ILE A 134 13.68 3.32 -1.67
C ILE A 134 14.98 3.10 -0.88
N LYS A 135 16.07 3.76 -1.27
CA LYS A 135 17.36 3.64 -0.58
C LYS A 135 17.26 4.14 0.87
N ILE A 136 16.65 5.29 1.09
CA ILE A 136 16.47 5.87 2.45
C ILE A 136 15.66 4.91 3.33
N VAL A 137 14.51 4.42 2.85
CA VAL A 137 13.62 3.54 3.61
C VAL A 137 14.31 2.22 3.95
N LEU A 138 15.01 1.62 3.00
CA LEU A 138 15.72 0.36 3.23
C LEU A 138 16.87 0.52 4.23
N GLU A 139 17.64 1.61 4.13
CA GLU A 139 18.73 1.89 5.05
C GLU A 139 18.18 2.15 6.47
N LYS A 140 17.15 2.98 6.59
CA LYS A 140 16.50 3.28 7.87
C LYS A 140 15.94 2.01 8.53
N SER A 141 15.21 1.17 7.79
CA SER A 141 14.70 -0.09 8.33
C SER A 141 15.82 -1.06 8.73
N ARG A 142 16.94 -1.07 8.00
CA ARG A 142 18.09 -1.91 8.30
C ARG A 142 18.79 -1.47 9.60
N VAL A 143 19.06 -0.17 9.75
CA VAL A 143 19.79 0.40 10.88
C VAL A 143 18.94 0.38 12.14
N GLU A 144 17.68 0.82 12.05
CA GLU A 144 16.78 0.95 13.19
C GLU A 144 16.01 -0.35 13.51
N SER A 145 16.15 -1.40 12.69
CA SER A 145 15.42 -2.67 12.81
C SER A 145 13.90 -2.50 12.86
N ARG A 146 13.36 -1.46 12.22
CA ARG A 146 11.93 -1.12 12.25
C ARG A 146 11.14 -1.85 11.17
N PRO A 147 9.91 -2.27 11.48
CA PRO A 147 8.96 -2.73 10.46
C PRO A 147 8.65 -1.62 9.46
N ILE A 148 8.43 -2.01 8.19
CA ILE A 148 8.05 -1.10 7.11
C ILE A 148 6.58 -1.32 6.77
N ASN A 149 5.79 -0.27 6.80
CA ASN A 149 4.42 -0.30 6.29
C ASN A 149 4.42 0.22 4.85
N MET A 150 3.92 -0.59 3.92
CA MET A 150 3.75 -0.21 2.52
C MET A 150 2.27 0.08 2.26
N VAL A 151 1.97 1.34 2.05
CA VAL A 151 0.62 1.86 1.76
C VAL A 151 0.48 1.99 0.26
N ASN A 152 -0.49 1.31 -0.31
CA ASN A 152 -0.67 1.21 -1.75
C ASN A 152 -2.02 1.78 -2.17
N LEU A 153 -2.01 2.73 -3.09
CA LEU A 153 -3.17 3.18 -3.86
C LEU A 153 -3.02 2.67 -5.29
N MET A 154 -4.05 2.08 -5.83
CA MET A 154 -3.96 1.39 -7.12
C MET A 154 -5.18 1.64 -7.99
N LYS A 155 -4.92 1.88 -9.28
CA LYS A 155 -5.88 1.85 -10.37
C LYS A 155 -5.51 0.71 -11.32
N THR A 156 -6.49 -0.07 -11.73
CA THR A 156 -6.27 -1.15 -12.71
C THR A 156 -6.69 -0.74 -14.10
N ARG A 157 -6.00 -1.28 -15.12
CA ARG A 157 -6.42 -1.13 -16.50
C ARG A 157 -7.74 -1.87 -16.75
N GLU A 158 -8.52 -1.40 -17.69
CA GLU A 158 -9.68 -2.14 -18.16
C GLU A 158 -9.24 -3.48 -18.77
N VAL A 159 -8.28 -3.43 -19.67
CA VAL A 159 -7.65 -4.60 -20.30
C VAL A 159 -6.17 -4.64 -19.94
N ALA A 160 -5.69 -5.78 -19.42
CA ALA A 160 -4.30 -5.96 -19.07
C ALA A 160 -3.39 -5.91 -20.30
N ILE A 161 -2.29 -5.17 -20.23
CA ILE A 161 -1.31 -5.03 -21.32
C ILE A 161 -0.09 -5.88 -20.98
N TYR A 162 -0.05 -7.08 -21.55
CA TYR A 162 1.08 -7.99 -21.37
C TYR A 162 2.20 -7.66 -22.38
N PRO A 163 3.47 -7.98 -22.02
CA PRO A 163 4.59 -7.77 -22.94
C PRO A 163 4.48 -8.64 -24.19
N PRO A 164 5.11 -8.22 -25.31
CA PRO A 164 5.19 -9.03 -26.53
C PRO A 164 5.70 -10.44 -26.23
N GLY A 165 5.09 -11.44 -26.85
CA GLY A 165 5.44 -12.86 -26.64
C GLY A 165 4.81 -13.53 -25.41
N TYR A 166 3.98 -12.84 -24.65
CA TYR A 166 3.17 -13.46 -23.59
C TYR A 166 2.17 -14.45 -24.18
N LYS A 167 2.25 -15.73 -23.80
CA LYS A 167 1.42 -16.81 -24.35
C LYS A 167 0.14 -17.10 -23.54
N GLY A 168 -0.14 -16.30 -22.49
CA GLY A 168 -1.31 -16.47 -21.65
C GLY A 168 -2.59 -15.85 -22.27
N LYS A 169 -3.72 -16.07 -21.58
CA LYS A 169 -5.00 -15.49 -21.98
C LYS A 169 -5.00 -13.97 -21.73
N GLN A 170 -5.65 -13.23 -22.61
CA GLN A 170 -5.98 -11.84 -22.37
C GLN A 170 -6.91 -11.71 -21.14
N LEU A 171 -6.55 -10.86 -20.21
CA LEU A 171 -7.28 -10.63 -18.97
C LEU A 171 -7.68 -9.16 -18.84
N SER A 172 -8.67 -8.88 -18.00
CA SER A 172 -8.83 -7.52 -17.47
C SER A 172 -7.70 -7.19 -16.48
N GLY A 173 -7.37 -5.91 -16.32
CA GLY A 173 -6.36 -5.47 -15.36
C GLY A 173 -6.65 -5.99 -13.95
N ARG A 174 -7.92 -5.92 -13.51
CA ARG A 174 -8.35 -6.45 -12.21
C ARG A 174 -8.12 -7.95 -12.05
N LYS A 175 -8.32 -8.76 -13.09
CA LYS A 175 -8.02 -10.20 -13.06
C LYS A 175 -6.53 -10.46 -13.00
N ALA A 176 -5.73 -9.73 -13.76
CA ALA A 176 -4.27 -9.81 -13.72
C ALA A 176 -3.74 -9.44 -12.33
N MET A 177 -4.19 -8.33 -11.74
CA MET A 177 -3.87 -7.96 -10.37
C MET A 177 -4.31 -8.99 -9.35
N GLY A 178 -5.43 -9.68 -9.55
CA GLY A 178 -5.90 -10.77 -8.70
C GLY A 178 -4.96 -11.98 -8.69
N ILE A 179 -4.28 -12.28 -9.80
CA ILE A 179 -3.25 -13.33 -9.86
C ILE A 179 -2.02 -12.91 -9.04
N TYR A 180 -1.51 -11.70 -9.30
CA TYR A 180 -0.40 -11.13 -8.55
C TYR A 180 -0.68 -11.10 -7.05
N SER A 181 -1.82 -10.54 -6.64
CA SER A 181 -2.19 -10.35 -5.24
C SER A 181 -2.30 -11.67 -4.46
N ARG A 182 -2.76 -12.75 -5.09
CA ARG A 182 -2.81 -14.08 -4.44
C ARG A 182 -1.42 -14.62 -4.13
N ILE A 183 -0.47 -14.44 -5.05
CA ILE A 183 0.93 -14.84 -4.85
C ILE A 183 1.58 -13.97 -3.78
N ALA A 184 1.41 -12.66 -3.89
CA ALA A 184 1.90 -11.68 -2.94
C ALA A 184 1.40 -11.96 -1.51
N TYR A 185 0.10 -12.24 -1.38
CA TYR A 185 -0.50 -12.55 -0.09
C TYR A 185 0.09 -13.83 0.53
N LYS A 186 0.13 -14.94 -0.25
CA LYS A 186 0.66 -16.22 0.22
C LYS A 186 2.11 -16.07 0.71
N LEU A 187 2.93 -15.38 -0.05
CA LEU A 187 4.33 -15.19 0.28
C LEU A 187 4.53 -14.28 1.50
N ASN A 188 3.83 -13.14 1.56
CA ASN A 188 3.91 -12.25 2.72
C ASN A 188 3.57 -12.98 4.02
N THR A 189 2.46 -13.73 4.03
CA THR A 189 2.06 -14.52 5.19
C THR A 189 3.12 -15.56 5.58
N LYS A 190 3.74 -16.22 4.60
CA LYS A 190 4.82 -17.21 4.86
C LYS A 190 6.06 -16.57 5.49
N LEU A 191 6.37 -15.33 5.10
CA LEU A 191 7.50 -14.57 5.66
C LEU A 191 7.17 -13.88 6.99
N GLY A 192 5.93 -14.03 7.49
CA GLY A 192 5.46 -13.41 8.72
C GLY A 192 5.20 -11.91 8.57
N ASN A 193 4.98 -11.45 7.34
CA ASN A 193 4.50 -10.11 7.06
C ASN A 193 2.97 -10.09 7.15
N GLU A 194 2.39 -8.91 7.40
CA GLU A 194 0.96 -8.77 7.63
C GLU A 194 0.28 -7.90 6.57
N PHE A 195 -0.89 -8.31 6.11
CA PHE A 195 -1.83 -7.43 5.44
C PHE A 195 -2.69 -6.75 6.51
N ILE A 196 -2.38 -5.50 6.82
CA ILE A 196 -3.10 -4.73 7.84
C ILE A 196 -4.48 -4.36 7.33
N PHE A 197 -4.53 -3.80 6.10
CA PHE A 197 -5.75 -3.38 5.45
C PHE A 197 -5.77 -3.73 3.98
N PHE A 198 -6.98 -4.01 3.49
CA PHE A 198 -7.31 -4.01 2.07
C PHE A 198 -8.74 -3.47 1.92
N SER A 199 -8.96 -2.53 0.99
CA SER A 199 -10.25 -1.90 0.78
C SER A 199 -10.43 -1.44 -0.65
N ASP A 200 -11.69 -1.39 -1.12
CA ASP A 200 -12.03 -0.61 -2.30
C ASP A 200 -12.01 0.88 -1.94
N VAL A 201 -11.62 1.73 -2.88
CA VAL A 201 -11.80 3.18 -2.80
C VAL A 201 -13.22 3.52 -3.25
N VAL A 202 -13.89 4.41 -2.52
CA VAL A 202 -15.21 4.91 -2.90
C VAL A 202 -15.05 6.13 -3.80
N ASN A 203 -14.28 7.12 -3.34
CA ASN A 203 -13.94 8.33 -4.09
C ASN A 203 -12.80 9.08 -3.40
N THR A 204 -12.18 10.00 -4.12
CA THR A 204 -11.34 11.05 -3.54
C THR A 204 -12.23 12.18 -3.07
N ILE A 205 -12.13 12.55 -1.78
CA ILE A 205 -12.92 13.62 -1.17
C ILE A 205 -12.31 14.98 -1.48
N ALA A 206 -10.99 15.08 -1.32
CA ALA A 206 -10.23 16.29 -1.58
C ALA A 206 -8.79 15.95 -1.95
N ASP A 207 -8.23 16.65 -2.93
CA ASP A 207 -6.85 16.50 -3.38
C ASP A 207 -6.42 17.80 -4.07
N ASN A 208 -5.31 18.39 -3.61
CA ASN A 208 -4.73 19.56 -4.25
C ASN A 208 -3.37 19.28 -4.90
N THR A 209 -2.98 18.02 -5.01
CA THR A 209 -1.67 17.63 -5.57
C THR A 209 -1.63 17.68 -7.10
N GLY A 210 -2.78 17.80 -7.77
CA GLY A 210 -2.88 17.71 -9.23
C GLY A 210 -2.62 16.33 -9.81
N THR A 211 -2.57 15.30 -8.97
CA THR A 211 -2.27 13.92 -9.37
C THR A 211 -3.56 13.12 -9.61
N ALA A 212 -3.40 11.83 -9.99
CA ALA A 212 -4.53 10.95 -10.24
C ALA A 212 -5.46 10.82 -9.01
N THR A 213 -6.77 10.88 -9.25
CA THR A 213 -7.82 10.84 -8.21
C THR A 213 -8.78 9.66 -8.34
N ASP A 214 -8.66 8.87 -9.41
CA ASP A 214 -9.58 7.79 -9.76
C ASP A 214 -9.15 6.41 -9.23
N TRP A 215 -8.68 6.38 -8.01
CA TRP A 215 -8.22 5.17 -7.31
C TRP A 215 -9.35 4.14 -7.16
N GLU A 216 -9.01 2.85 -7.32
CA GLU A 216 -9.96 1.74 -7.18
C GLU A 216 -9.74 0.93 -5.91
N SER A 217 -8.51 0.77 -5.49
CA SER A 217 -8.16 -0.06 -4.35
C SER A 217 -7.03 0.49 -3.50
N PHE A 218 -7.07 0.12 -2.23
CA PHE A 218 -6.15 0.53 -1.19
C PHE A 218 -5.68 -0.68 -0.39
N ALA A 219 -4.40 -0.73 -0.04
CA ALA A 219 -3.85 -1.78 0.81
C ALA A 219 -2.72 -1.26 1.71
N ILE A 220 -2.64 -1.77 2.93
CA ILE A 220 -1.46 -1.62 3.79
C ILE A 220 -0.88 -2.99 4.07
N VAL A 221 0.42 -3.15 3.75
CA VAL A 221 1.21 -4.36 4.02
C VAL A 221 2.35 -3.99 4.96
N LYS A 222 2.42 -4.65 6.11
CA LYS A 222 3.50 -4.49 7.08
C LYS A 222 4.56 -5.57 6.89
N TYR A 223 5.75 -5.16 6.53
CA TYR A 223 6.94 -6.01 6.51
C TYR A 223 7.60 -5.95 7.89
N LYS A 224 7.74 -7.10 8.54
CA LYS A 224 8.28 -7.18 9.91
C LYS A 224 9.74 -6.69 10.03
N SER A 225 10.48 -6.69 8.92
CA SER A 225 11.89 -6.26 8.88
C SER A 225 12.37 -6.03 7.46
N PHE A 226 13.49 -5.34 7.32
CA PHE A 226 14.24 -5.22 6.06
C PHE A 226 14.51 -6.59 5.41
N ASN A 227 14.96 -7.58 6.20
CA ASN A 227 15.26 -8.91 5.67
C ASN A 227 14.02 -9.63 5.13
N SER A 228 12.86 -9.49 5.79
CA SER A 228 11.62 -10.09 5.27
C SER A 228 11.14 -9.43 3.99
N MET A 229 11.30 -8.11 3.87
CA MET A 229 11.00 -7.37 2.63
C MET A 229 11.96 -7.77 1.51
N ARG A 230 13.25 -7.93 1.80
CA ARG A 230 14.24 -8.39 0.83
C ARG A 230 13.91 -9.80 0.35
N ALA A 231 13.66 -10.74 1.28
CA ALA A 231 13.27 -12.11 0.96
C ALA A 231 12.02 -12.17 0.09
N TYR A 232 11.01 -11.36 0.41
CA TYR A 232 9.80 -11.22 -0.38
C TYR A 232 10.10 -10.78 -1.82
N ASN A 233 10.91 -9.74 -2.00
CA ASN A 233 11.19 -9.16 -3.32
C ASN A 233 12.14 -10.01 -4.19
N THR A 234 12.84 -10.97 -3.59
CA THR A 234 13.77 -11.88 -4.30
C THR A 234 13.20 -13.28 -4.56
N GLU A 235 12.02 -13.61 -4.03
CA GLU A 235 11.38 -14.91 -4.22
C GLU A 235 11.01 -15.13 -5.70
N PRO A 236 11.51 -16.20 -6.35
CA PRO A 236 11.32 -16.39 -7.79
C PRO A 236 9.86 -16.44 -8.24
N MET A 237 8.97 -17.04 -7.44
CA MET A 237 7.54 -17.09 -7.75
C MET A 237 6.92 -15.67 -7.73
N PHE A 238 7.34 -14.85 -6.79
CA PHE A 238 6.88 -13.47 -6.70
C PHE A 238 7.40 -12.64 -7.88
N VAL A 239 8.71 -12.77 -8.18
CA VAL A 239 9.31 -12.07 -9.33
C VAL A 239 8.61 -12.44 -10.64
N LYS A 240 8.30 -13.72 -10.85
CA LYS A 240 7.51 -14.16 -12.03
C LYS A 240 6.09 -13.58 -12.05
N SER A 241 5.51 -13.28 -10.90
CA SER A 241 4.16 -12.71 -10.82
C SER A 241 4.08 -11.24 -11.21
N PHE A 242 5.21 -10.52 -11.26
CA PHE A 242 5.24 -9.11 -11.65
C PHE A 242 4.71 -8.86 -13.07
N VAL A 243 4.82 -9.82 -13.97
CA VAL A 243 4.23 -9.69 -15.30
C VAL A 243 2.73 -9.41 -15.24
N HIS A 244 2.02 -9.98 -14.26
CA HIS A 244 0.60 -9.74 -14.06
C HIS A 244 0.33 -8.39 -13.38
N LYS A 245 1.18 -7.98 -12.43
CA LYS A 245 1.11 -6.65 -11.82
C LYS A 245 1.29 -5.58 -12.88
N ASP A 246 2.38 -5.65 -13.63
CA ASP A 246 2.76 -4.65 -14.61
C ASP A 246 1.74 -4.58 -15.76
N ALA A 247 1.19 -5.73 -16.18
CA ALA A 247 0.13 -5.76 -17.18
C ALA A 247 -1.20 -5.19 -16.67
N GLY A 248 -1.53 -5.41 -15.40
CA GLY A 248 -2.83 -5.08 -14.83
C GLY A 248 -2.96 -3.70 -14.23
N ILE A 249 -1.84 -3.11 -13.76
CA ILE A 249 -1.84 -1.77 -13.16
C ILE A 249 -1.83 -0.70 -14.24
N ASP A 250 -2.70 0.30 -14.10
CA ASP A 250 -2.67 1.53 -14.86
C ASP A 250 -1.70 2.51 -14.20
N HIS A 251 -2.00 2.90 -12.97
CA HIS A 251 -1.10 3.67 -12.13
C HIS A 251 -1.20 3.25 -10.66
N THR A 252 -0.16 3.53 -9.90
CA THR A 252 -0.09 3.21 -8.48
C THR A 252 0.79 4.20 -7.73
N TYR A 253 0.31 4.63 -6.56
CA TYR A 253 1.17 5.27 -5.57
C TYR A 253 1.45 4.30 -4.44
N VAL A 254 2.72 4.22 -4.07
CA VAL A 254 3.18 3.39 -2.96
C VAL A 254 3.97 4.26 -2.01
N TYR A 255 3.48 4.38 -0.79
CA TYR A 255 4.16 5.08 0.28
C TYR A 255 4.72 4.05 1.27
N ALA A 256 5.99 4.22 1.64
CA ALA A 256 6.55 3.54 2.81
C ALA A 256 6.37 4.41 4.03
N SER A 257 6.09 3.80 5.15
CA SER A 257 6.00 4.49 6.42
C SER A 257 6.47 3.60 7.58
N PHE A 258 6.76 4.23 8.71
CA PHE A 258 7.19 3.55 9.91
C PHE A 258 6.19 3.79 11.05
N ASP A 259 5.98 2.78 11.89
CA ASP A 259 5.21 2.97 13.11
C ASP A 259 5.89 4.04 13.98
N LYS A 260 5.08 4.81 14.74
CA LYS A 260 5.65 5.67 15.79
C LYS A 260 6.54 4.83 16.71
N ASN A 261 7.71 5.35 17.05
CA ASN A 261 8.47 4.78 18.15
C ASN A 261 7.63 4.92 19.42
N ASN A 262 7.23 3.79 20.01
CA ASN A 262 6.62 3.76 21.34
C ASN A 262 7.66 4.10 22.39
#